data_b816bd90d7c89c0379fa64fa23c5827f
#
_entry.id   b816bd90d7c89c0379fa64fa23c5827f
#
_cell.length_a   1.000
_cell.length_b   1.000
_cell.length_c   1.000
_cell.angle_alpha   90.00
_cell.angle_beta   90.00
_cell.angle_gamma   90.00
#
_symmetry.space_group_name_H-M   'P 1'
#
loop_
_entity.id
_entity.type
_entity.pdbx_description
1 polymer ?
#
loop_
_entity_poly.entity_id
_entity_poly.type
_entity_poly.pdbx_seq_one_letter_code
_entity_poly.pdbx_strand_id
1 'polypeptide(L)'
;MDKERLKKGHMFTDEYFERQLQYIREIRLAERKFDQKVTDFYATDFDYDKDARTTRLFFQTVQNKLHYAVHRHTAAELIVERADAAKEHMGLATWENAPDGKIVKADVTVAKNYLSEKEMSYLERIVSLYLDYAELQAERKIPMSMEDWAKRLDGFLEFNGNELLTGPGKISAEQAKLHAETEYEKYRIIQDRLYES
;
A
#
# COMPACT_ATOMS: atom_id res chain seq x y z
N MET A 1 -12.27 -12.29 -19.29
CA MET A 1 -13.46 -11.46 -19.15
C MET A 1 -13.57 -10.55 -20.36
N ASP A 2 -14.68 -10.55 -21.06
CA ASP A 2 -14.81 -9.93 -22.39
C ASP A 2 -15.06 -8.42 -22.25
N LYS A 3 -14.04 -7.61 -22.58
CA LYS A 3 -14.09 -6.13 -22.48
C LYS A 3 -15.17 -5.49 -23.38
N GLU A 4 -15.62 -6.18 -24.43
CA GLU A 4 -16.70 -5.68 -25.29
C GLU A 4 -18.09 -5.83 -24.66
N ARG A 5 -18.29 -6.85 -23.84
CA ARG A 5 -19.52 -7.02 -23.05
C ARG A 5 -19.68 -5.97 -21.97
N LEU A 6 -18.55 -5.54 -21.37
CA LEU A 6 -18.50 -4.46 -20.38
C LEU A 6 -18.99 -3.11 -20.94
N LYS A 7 -18.65 -2.80 -22.19
CA LYS A 7 -19.08 -1.57 -22.87
C LYS A 7 -20.58 -1.53 -23.20
N LYS A 8 -21.29 -2.66 -23.16
CA LYS A 8 -22.72 -2.76 -23.53
C LYS A 8 -23.70 -2.79 -22.35
N GLY A 9 -23.26 -2.51 -21.12
CA GLY A 9 -24.14 -2.36 -19.96
C GLY A 9 -24.84 -3.65 -19.47
N HIS A 10 -24.52 -4.81 -20.03
CA HIS A 10 -25.23 -6.08 -19.75
C HIS A 10 -24.61 -6.93 -18.62
N MET A 11 -23.57 -6.44 -17.93
CA MET A 11 -22.81 -7.26 -16.97
C MET A 11 -22.99 -6.88 -15.51
N PHE A 12 -23.62 -5.77 -15.20
CA PHE A 12 -23.83 -5.36 -13.81
C PHE A 12 -25.16 -5.91 -13.29
N THR A 13 -25.20 -7.22 -13.09
CA THR A 13 -26.35 -7.91 -12.50
C THR A 13 -26.31 -7.83 -10.97
N ASP A 14 -27.44 -8.09 -10.32
CA ASP A 14 -27.51 -8.21 -8.88
C ASP A 14 -26.48 -9.24 -8.35
N GLU A 15 -26.33 -10.36 -9.04
CA GLU A 15 -25.32 -11.39 -8.73
C GLU A 15 -23.88 -10.88 -8.81
N TYR A 16 -23.57 -9.94 -9.73
CA TYR A 16 -22.26 -9.29 -9.78
C TYR A 16 -21.99 -8.50 -8.50
N PHE A 17 -22.96 -7.65 -8.09
CA PHE A 17 -22.81 -6.81 -6.90
C PHE A 17 -22.79 -7.64 -5.61
N GLU A 18 -23.59 -8.70 -5.52
CA GLU A 18 -23.54 -9.63 -4.39
C GLU A 18 -22.18 -10.30 -4.24
N ARG A 19 -21.59 -10.76 -5.34
CA ARG A 19 -20.25 -11.32 -5.35
C ARG A 19 -19.19 -10.29 -4.96
N GLN A 20 -19.26 -9.08 -5.52
CA GLN A 20 -18.33 -8.00 -5.16
C GLN A 20 -18.43 -7.65 -3.68
N LEU A 21 -19.65 -7.53 -3.15
CA LEU A 21 -19.89 -7.27 -1.73
C LEU A 21 -19.29 -8.37 -0.84
N GLN A 22 -19.50 -9.63 -1.21
CA GLN A 22 -18.92 -10.76 -0.48
C GLN A 22 -17.39 -10.69 -0.48
N TYR A 23 -16.76 -10.43 -1.63
CA TYR A 23 -15.31 -10.28 -1.72
C TYR A 23 -14.78 -9.14 -0.84
N ILE A 24 -15.41 -7.97 -0.87
CA ILE A 24 -15.01 -6.83 -0.02
C ILE A 24 -15.10 -7.21 1.46
N ARG A 25 -16.15 -7.91 1.88
CA ARG A 25 -16.30 -8.40 3.26
C ARG A 25 -15.22 -9.40 3.65
N GLU A 26 -14.88 -10.33 2.75
CA GLU A 26 -13.80 -11.29 2.96
C GLU A 26 -12.44 -10.59 3.09
N ILE A 27 -12.14 -9.61 2.24
CA ILE A 27 -10.91 -8.81 2.30
C ILE A 27 -10.84 -8.04 3.62
N ARG A 28 -11.94 -7.43 4.06
CA ARG A 28 -12.00 -6.66 5.30
C ARG A 28 -11.74 -7.51 6.53
N LEU A 29 -12.32 -8.71 6.57
CA LEU A 29 -12.20 -9.64 7.71
C LEU A 29 -10.89 -10.44 7.70
N ALA A 30 -10.20 -10.53 6.57
CA ALA A 30 -8.97 -11.29 6.47
C ALA A 30 -7.85 -10.64 7.30
N GLU A 31 -7.10 -11.46 8.03
CA GLU A 31 -5.84 -11.07 8.69
C GLU A 31 -4.72 -10.92 7.66
N ARG A 32 -4.86 -9.97 6.76
CA ARG A 32 -3.90 -9.68 5.71
C ARG A 32 -3.20 -8.37 5.96
N LYS A 33 -1.95 -8.26 5.50
CA LYS A 33 -1.23 -7.00 5.48
C LYS A 33 -1.99 -5.97 4.63
N PHE A 34 -1.95 -4.69 5.01
CA PHE A 34 -2.74 -3.65 4.35
C PHE A 34 -2.48 -3.55 2.83
N ASP A 35 -1.22 -3.74 2.40
CA ASP A 35 -0.85 -3.75 0.97
C ASP A 35 -1.64 -4.80 0.19
N GLN A 36 -1.79 -5.99 0.79
CA GLN A 36 -2.54 -7.08 0.20
C GLN A 36 -4.03 -6.75 0.16
N LYS A 37 -4.58 -6.14 1.20
CA LYS A 37 -5.98 -5.70 1.21
C LYS A 37 -6.27 -4.69 0.10
N VAL A 38 -5.38 -3.71 -0.10
CA VAL A 38 -5.50 -2.73 -1.18
C VAL A 38 -5.47 -3.42 -2.55
N THR A 39 -4.51 -4.32 -2.77
CA THR A 39 -4.40 -5.06 -4.04
C THR A 39 -5.63 -5.93 -4.29
N ASP A 40 -6.06 -6.69 -3.30
CA ASP A 40 -7.22 -7.57 -3.40
C ASP A 40 -8.51 -6.78 -3.66
N PHE A 41 -8.65 -5.60 -3.03
CA PHE A 41 -9.79 -4.73 -3.24
C PHE A 41 -9.91 -4.26 -4.70
N TYR A 42 -8.83 -3.70 -5.25
CA TYR A 42 -8.84 -3.25 -6.64
C TYR A 42 -8.93 -4.40 -7.65
N ALA A 43 -8.54 -5.61 -7.26
CA ALA A 43 -8.72 -6.80 -8.09
C ALA A 43 -10.21 -7.20 -8.27
N THR A 44 -11.12 -6.62 -7.48
CA THR A 44 -12.58 -6.82 -7.66
C THR A 44 -13.18 -5.94 -8.77
N ASP A 45 -12.42 -4.97 -9.28
CA ASP A 45 -12.91 -4.02 -10.28
C ASP A 45 -13.11 -4.69 -11.65
N PHE A 46 -14.09 -4.22 -12.39
CA PHE A 46 -14.45 -4.84 -13.66
C PHE A 46 -13.40 -4.66 -14.75
N ASP A 47 -12.54 -3.66 -14.65
CA ASP A 47 -11.46 -3.33 -15.61
C ASP A 47 -10.07 -3.74 -15.14
N TYR A 48 -9.98 -4.53 -14.06
CA TYR A 48 -8.71 -5.01 -13.53
C TYR A 48 -7.99 -5.97 -14.49
N ASP A 49 -6.73 -5.67 -14.78
CA ASP A 49 -5.80 -6.51 -15.52
C ASP A 49 -4.46 -6.53 -14.79
N LYS A 50 -4.15 -7.64 -14.10
CA LYS A 50 -2.96 -7.78 -13.26
C LYS A 50 -1.63 -7.59 -14.00
N ASP A 51 -1.62 -7.86 -15.31
CA ASP A 51 -0.40 -7.84 -16.13
C ASP A 51 -0.20 -6.49 -16.83
N ALA A 52 -1.21 -5.62 -16.85
CA ALA A 52 -1.10 -4.31 -17.45
C ALA A 52 -0.11 -3.41 -16.71
N ARG A 53 0.77 -2.73 -17.45
CA ARG A 53 1.68 -1.73 -16.90
C ARG A 53 0.91 -0.60 -16.19
N THR A 54 -0.24 -0.23 -16.72
CA THR A 54 -1.13 0.78 -16.14
C THR A 54 -1.64 0.39 -14.76
N THR A 55 -1.98 -0.88 -14.56
CA THR A 55 -2.40 -1.42 -13.26
C THR A 55 -1.28 -1.34 -12.23
N ARG A 56 -0.05 -1.68 -12.59
CA ARG A 56 1.10 -1.56 -11.69
C ARG A 56 1.39 -0.12 -11.28
N LEU A 57 1.36 0.81 -12.23
CA LEU A 57 1.52 2.24 -11.95
C LEU A 57 0.38 2.78 -11.07
N PHE A 58 -0.83 2.30 -11.29
CA PHE A 58 -1.98 2.64 -10.48
C PHE A 58 -1.79 2.22 -9.01
N PHE A 59 -1.41 0.97 -8.73
CA PHE A 59 -1.14 0.51 -7.37
C PHE A 59 -0.03 1.30 -6.69
N GLN A 60 1.05 1.58 -7.41
CA GLN A 60 2.13 2.42 -6.88
C GLN A 60 1.63 3.82 -6.50
N THR A 61 0.77 4.41 -7.31
CA THR A 61 0.16 5.72 -7.03
C THR A 61 -0.74 5.66 -5.80
N VAL A 62 -1.61 4.65 -5.69
CA VAL A 62 -2.49 4.46 -4.53
C VAL A 62 -1.69 4.26 -3.24
N GLN A 63 -0.69 3.40 -3.27
CA GLN A 63 0.18 3.18 -2.11
C GLN A 63 0.90 4.46 -1.69
N ASN A 64 1.45 5.22 -2.64
CA ASN A 64 2.10 6.49 -2.34
C ASN A 64 1.13 7.52 -1.73
N LYS A 65 -0.12 7.60 -2.21
CA LYS A 65 -1.14 8.46 -1.63
C LYS A 65 -1.47 8.07 -0.19
N LEU A 66 -1.60 6.78 0.10
CA LEU A 66 -1.86 6.27 1.44
C LEU A 66 -0.68 6.56 2.39
N HIS A 67 0.55 6.31 1.95
CA HIS A 67 1.75 6.67 2.73
C HIS A 67 1.79 8.17 3.00
N TYR A 68 1.60 8.99 1.97
CA TYR A 68 1.64 10.44 2.10
C TYR A 68 0.57 10.96 3.08
N ALA A 69 -0.61 10.41 3.09
CA ALA A 69 -1.66 10.74 4.04
C ALA A 69 -1.25 10.50 5.50
N VAL A 70 -0.38 9.52 5.75
CA VAL A 70 0.05 9.14 7.11
C VAL A 70 1.24 9.97 7.59
N HIS A 71 2.26 10.15 6.76
CA HIS A 71 3.54 10.74 7.20
C HIS A 71 4.12 11.79 6.25
N ARG A 72 3.38 12.25 5.25
CA ARG A 72 3.74 13.33 4.30
C ARG A 72 4.92 13.00 3.37
N HIS A 73 5.23 11.73 3.19
CA HIS A 73 6.27 11.25 2.30
C HIS A 73 5.73 10.15 1.39
N THR A 74 6.28 10.01 0.20
CA THR A 74 6.09 8.79 -0.59
C THR A 74 6.86 7.62 0.06
N ALA A 75 6.60 6.40 -0.37
CA ALA A 75 7.34 5.24 0.13
C ALA A 75 8.86 5.38 -0.08
N ALA A 76 9.29 5.91 -1.23
CA ALA A 76 10.70 6.14 -1.53
C ALA A 76 11.32 7.24 -0.64
N GLU A 77 10.61 8.34 -0.44
CA GLU A 77 11.07 9.43 0.43
C GLU A 77 11.20 8.98 1.89
N LEU A 78 10.25 8.17 2.37
CA LEU A 78 10.30 7.61 3.73
C LEU A 78 11.54 6.75 3.95
N ILE A 79 11.87 5.87 3.00
CA ILE A 79 13.07 5.04 3.07
C ILE A 79 14.33 5.91 3.18
N VAL A 80 14.47 6.93 2.33
CA VAL A 80 15.64 7.81 2.33
C VAL A 80 15.76 8.61 3.62
N GLU A 81 14.63 9.05 4.19
CA GLU A 81 14.61 9.81 5.44
C GLU A 81 15.01 8.95 6.66
N ARG A 82 14.58 7.68 6.68
CA ARG A 82 14.67 6.85 7.89
C ARG A 82 15.78 5.83 7.88
N ALA A 83 16.18 5.32 6.72
CA ALA A 83 17.27 4.36 6.60
C ALA A 83 18.61 5.02 6.93
N ASP A 84 19.20 4.62 8.06
CA ASP A 84 20.46 5.19 8.57
C ASP A 84 21.20 4.13 9.41
N ALA A 85 22.36 3.73 8.95
CA ALA A 85 23.18 2.72 9.63
C ALA A 85 23.58 3.08 11.07
N ALA A 86 23.54 4.37 11.44
CA ALA A 86 23.85 4.83 12.79
C ALA A 86 22.66 4.70 13.77
N LYS A 87 21.44 4.48 13.25
CA LYS A 87 20.26 4.29 14.09
C LYS A 87 20.13 2.84 14.54
N GLU A 88 19.48 2.66 15.68
CA GLU A 88 19.06 1.35 16.13
C GLU A 88 18.22 0.65 15.04
N HIS A 89 18.51 -0.62 14.79
CA HIS A 89 17.89 -1.41 13.71
C HIS A 89 17.89 -0.70 12.35
N MET A 90 18.90 0.16 12.10
CA MET A 90 19.00 0.93 10.85
C MET A 90 17.76 1.83 10.59
N GLY A 91 17.02 2.18 11.63
CA GLY A 91 15.77 2.95 11.55
C GLY A 91 14.53 2.14 11.23
N LEU A 92 14.61 0.82 11.08
CA LEU A 92 13.44 -0.04 10.90
C LEU A 92 12.68 -0.22 12.22
N ALA A 93 11.37 -0.18 12.16
CA ALA A 93 10.47 -0.52 13.26
C ALA A 93 10.11 -2.01 13.28
N THR A 94 10.20 -2.68 12.11
CA THR A 94 9.98 -4.12 11.96
C THR A 94 10.76 -4.68 10.78
N TRP A 95 11.02 -5.98 10.76
CA TRP A 95 11.66 -6.74 9.67
C TRP A 95 11.19 -8.19 9.72
N GLU A 96 11.54 -9.01 8.73
CA GLU A 96 11.02 -10.38 8.59
C GLU A 96 11.25 -11.24 9.84
N ASN A 97 12.45 -11.12 10.44
CA ASN A 97 12.85 -11.93 11.60
C ASN A 97 12.83 -11.13 12.92
N ALA A 98 12.07 -10.04 12.99
CA ALA A 98 11.95 -9.22 14.20
C ALA A 98 11.27 -9.99 15.36
N PRO A 99 11.56 -9.66 16.64
CA PRO A 99 12.56 -8.66 17.08
C PRO A 99 13.99 -9.18 17.16
N ASP A 100 14.21 -10.49 17.29
CA ASP A 100 15.49 -11.07 17.69
C ASP A 100 16.38 -11.51 16.51
N GLY A 101 15.83 -11.61 15.32
CA GLY A 101 16.57 -12.06 14.14
C GLY A 101 17.28 -10.93 13.39
N LYS A 102 18.26 -11.29 12.56
CA LYS A 102 19.02 -10.32 11.76
C LYS A 102 18.13 -9.65 10.71
N ILE A 103 18.36 -8.35 10.52
CA ILE A 103 17.84 -7.59 9.37
C ILE A 103 18.56 -8.09 8.13
N VAL A 104 17.80 -8.33 7.07
CA VAL A 104 18.34 -8.76 5.77
C VAL A 104 18.12 -7.69 4.71
N LYS A 105 18.87 -7.78 3.60
CA LYS A 105 18.85 -6.79 2.53
C LYS A 105 17.45 -6.56 1.93
N ALA A 106 16.60 -7.58 1.93
CA ALA A 106 15.22 -7.46 1.47
C ALA A 106 14.35 -6.55 2.36
N ASP A 107 14.62 -6.53 3.68
CA ASP A 107 13.84 -5.74 4.64
C ASP A 107 13.98 -4.25 4.41
N VAL A 108 15.20 -3.80 4.09
CA VAL A 108 15.55 -2.37 4.06
C VAL A 108 14.96 -1.61 2.87
N THR A 109 14.46 -2.31 1.87
CA THR A 109 13.81 -1.71 0.71
C THR A 109 12.28 -1.62 0.84
N VAL A 110 11.74 -2.04 1.96
CA VAL A 110 10.29 -2.09 2.23
C VAL A 110 9.88 -0.91 3.11
N ALA A 111 9.24 0.11 2.53
CA ALA A 111 8.90 1.35 3.23
C ALA A 111 8.10 1.14 4.52
N LYS A 112 7.15 0.21 4.54
CA LYS A 112 6.34 -0.07 5.73
C LYS A 112 7.15 -0.56 6.93
N ASN A 113 8.33 -1.14 6.70
CA ASN A 113 9.21 -1.56 7.78
C ASN A 113 9.77 -0.39 8.60
N TYR A 114 9.73 0.81 8.05
CA TYR A 114 10.14 2.06 8.71
C TYR A 114 9.00 2.82 9.38
N LEU A 115 7.74 2.34 9.28
CA LEU A 115 6.59 2.97 9.92
C LEU A 115 6.62 2.70 11.43
N SER A 116 6.41 3.73 12.23
CA SER A 116 6.14 3.56 13.65
C SER A 116 4.82 2.81 13.86
N GLU A 117 4.64 2.22 15.04
CA GLU A 117 3.41 1.53 15.41
C GLU A 117 2.16 2.41 15.25
N LYS A 118 2.26 3.70 15.61
CA LYS A 118 1.17 4.67 15.44
C LYS A 118 0.85 4.94 13.97
N GLU A 119 1.87 5.10 13.14
CA GLU A 119 1.70 5.30 11.69
C GLU A 119 1.09 4.07 11.03
N MET A 120 1.55 2.88 11.39
CA MET A 120 0.99 1.63 10.89
C MET A 120 -0.48 1.49 11.29
N SER A 121 -0.81 1.70 12.56
CA SER A 121 -2.20 1.64 13.06
C SER A 121 -3.10 2.66 12.37
N TYR A 122 -2.60 3.87 12.09
CA TYR A 122 -3.35 4.89 11.36
C TYR A 122 -3.60 4.49 9.90
N LEU A 123 -2.58 3.95 9.24
CA LEU A 123 -2.68 3.47 7.86
C LEU A 123 -3.70 2.33 7.73
N GLU A 124 -3.65 1.35 8.63
CA GLU A 124 -4.61 0.24 8.68
C GLU A 124 -6.04 0.73 8.90
N ARG A 125 -6.22 1.75 9.74
CA ARG A 125 -7.52 2.36 9.99
C ARG A 125 -8.07 3.07 8.76
N ILE A 126 -7.24 3.84 8.03
CA ILE A 126 -7.64 4.49 6.77
C ILE A 126 -8.09 3.43 5.75
N VAL A 127 -7.32 2.36 5.59
CA VAL A 127 -7.67 1.27 4.66
C VAL A 127 -8.98 0.60 5.07
N SER A 128 -9.18 0.33 6.36
CA SER A 128 -10.42 -0.28 6.86
C SER A 128 -11.64 0.60 6.59
N LEU A 129 -11.54 1.91 6.86
CA LEU A 129 -12.62 2.86 6.57
C LEU A 129 -12.92 2.96 5.07
N TYR A 130 -11.89 2.89 4.23
CA TYR A 130 -12.08 2.90 2.77
C TYR A 130 -12.75 1.62 2.26
N LEU A 131 -12.46 0.48 2.86
CA LEU A 131 -13.15 -0.78 2.55
C LEU A 131 -14.62 -0.75 3.00
N ASP A 132 -14.94 -0.13 4.15
CA ASP A 132 -16.33 0.08 4.59
C ASP A 132 -17.09 0.97 3.60
N TYR A 133 -16.45 2.02 3.10
CA TYR A 133 -17.03 2.85 2.04
C TYR A 133 -17.26 2.06 0.74
N ALA A 134 -16.32 1.20 0.37
CA ALA A 134 -16.44 0.35 -0.82
C ALA A 134 -17.62 -0.65 -0.69
N GLU A 135 -17.79 -1.24 0.49
CA GLU A 135 -18.94 -2.11 0.79
C GLU A 135 -20.26 -1.36 0.56
N LEU A 136 -20.37 -0.12 1.04
CA LEU A 136 -21.55 0.70 0.84
C LEU A 136 -21.84 1.00 -0.66
N GLN A 137 -20.80 1.21 -1.50
CA GLN A 137 -21.01 1.40 -2.93
C GLN A 137 -21.49 0.12 -3.62
N ALA A 138 -20.96 -1.04 -3.21
CA ALA A 138 -21.41 -2.33 -3.74
C ALA A 138 -22.88 -2.62 -3.33
N GLU A 139 -23.29 -2.31 -2.11
CA GLU A 139 -24.68 -2.42 -1.65
C GLU A 139 -25.62 -1.53 -2.45
N ARG A 140 -25.16 -0.34 -2.85
CA ARG A 140 -25.91 0.59 -3.71
C ARG A 140 -25.91 0.19 -5.19
N LYS A 141 -25.25 -0.91 -5.54
CA LYS A 141 -25.12 -1.41 -6.92
C LYS A 141 -24.52 -0.39 -7.87
N ILE A 142 -23.52 0.35 -7.42
CA ILE A 142 -22.78 1.33 -8.21
C ILE A 142 -21.54 0.67 -8.79
N PRO A 143 -21.46 0.45 -10.12
CA PRO A 143 -20.27 -0.11 -10.74
C PRO A 143 -19.14 0.92 -10.71
N MET A 144 -17.93 0.47 -10.35
CA MET A 144 -16.77 1.32 -10.21
C MET A 144 -15.60 0.75 -11.01
N SER A 145 -14.93 1.61 -11.76
CA SER A 145 -13.65 1.31 -12.37
C SER A 145 -12.49 1.59 -11.40
N MET A 146 -11.29 1.08 -11.71
CA MET A 146 -10.08 1.43 -10.96
C MET A 146 -9.85 2.95 -10.91
N GLU A 147 -10.13 3.66 -12.01
CA GLU A 147 -10.00 5.13 -12.06
C GLU A 147 -11.02 5.83 -11.15
N ASP A 148 -12.27 5.34 -11.11
CA ASP A 148 -13.31 5.88 -10.21
C ASP A 148 -12.89 5.72 -8.75
N TRP A 149 -12.36 4.56 -8.37
CA TRP A 149 -11.86 4.30 -7.03
C TRP A 149 -10.68 5.20 -6.67
N ALA A 150 -9.75 5.46 -7.60
CA ALA A 150 -8.65 6.39 -7.34
C ALA A 150 -9.14 7.81 -7.06
N LYS A 151 -10.10 8.31 -7.84
CA LYS A 151 -10.73 9.61 -7.61
C LYS A 151 -11.48 9.66 -6.29
N ARG A 152 -12.17 8.59 -5.93
CA ARG A 152 -12.88 8.47 -4.65
C ARG A 152 -11.92 8.42 -3.47
N LEU A 153 -10.75 7.79 -3.63
CA LEU A 153 -9.72 7.77 -2.60
C LEU A 153 -9.26 9.20 -2.27
N ASP A 154 -9.02 10.04 -3.26
CA ASP A 154 -8.63 11.43 -3.04
C ASP A 154 -9.68 12.18 -2.22
N GLY A 155 -10.94 12.15 -2.64
CA GLY A 155 -12.03 12.78 -1.88
C GLY A 155 -12.21 12.20 -0.47
N PHE A 156 -11.98 10.90 -0.30
CA PHE A 156 -12.03 10.25 1.01
C PHE A 156 -10.89 10.73 1.93
N LEU A 157 -9.67 10.83 1.42
CA LEU A 157 -8.52 11.33 2.17
C LEU A 157 -8.69 12.79 2.57
N GLU A 158 -9.14 13.66 1.65
CA GLU A 158 -9.46 15.06 1.94
C GLU A 158 -10.54 15.20 3.00
N PHE A 159 -11.64 14.45 2.87
CA PHE A 159 -12.73 14.45 3.84
C PHE A 159 -12.26 14.06 5.25
N ASN A 160 -11.28 13.16 5.36
CA ASN A 160 -10.66 12.77 6.62
C ASN A 160 -9.53 13.72 7.07
N GLY A 161 -9.38 14.88 6.43
CA GLY A 161 -8.41 15.91 6.82
C GLY A 161 -6.96 15.62 6.43
N ASN A 162 -6.74 14.67 5.50
CA ASN A 162 -5.41 14.35 5.02
C ASN A 162 -5.02 15.23 3.85
N GLU A 163 -3.73 15.58 3.76
CA GLU A 163 -3.19 16.22 2.58
C GLU A 163 -2.98 15.20 1.45
N LEU A 164 -3.27 15.63 0.23
CA LEU A 164 -3.08 14.79 -0.94
C LEU A 164 -1.67 14.91 -1.51
N LEU A 165 -1.14 13.79 -1.95
CA LEU A 165 0.08 13.75 -2.76
C LEU A 165 -0.19 14.34 -4.14
N THR A 166 0.51 15.42 -4.47
CA THR A 166 0.48 16.07 -5.78
C THR A 166 1.72 15.68 -6.58
N GLY A 167 1.62 14.63 -7.38
CA GLY A 167 2.73 14.16 -8.24
C GLY A 167 3.45 12.92 -7.72
N PRO A 168 4.55 12.52 -8.36
CA PRO A 168 5.22 11.24 -8.11
C PRO A 168 6.15 11.22 -6.88
N GLY A 169 6.30 12.36 -6.17
CA GLY A 169 7.33 12.53 -5.14
C GLY A 169 8.67 13.01 -5.72
N LYS A 170 9.64 13.26 -4.84
CA LYS A 170 10.96 13.84 -5.18
C LYS A 170 12.05 12.78 -5.35
N ILE A 171 11.81 11.58 -4.85
CA ILE A 171 12.78 10.47 -4.82
C ILE A 171 12.22 9.30 -5.63
N SER A 172 13.03 8.75 -6.53
CA SER A 172 12.64 7.54 -7.28
C SER A 172 12.81 6.28 -6.43
N ALA A 173 12.12 5.21 -6.81
CA ALA A 173 12.25 3.92 -6.15
C ALA A 173 13.70 3.37 -6.23
N GLU A 174 14.39 3.61 -7.35
CA GLU A 174 15.78 3.22 -7.56
C GLU A 174 16.74 3.97 -6.63
N GLN A 175 16.53 5.28 -6.45
CA GLN A 175 17.32 6.11 -5.54
C GLN A 175 17.13 5.65 -4.08
N ALA A 176 15.89 5.39 -3.69
CA ALA A 176 15.58 4.91 -2.35
C ALA A 176 16.20 3.52 -2.09
N LYS A 177 16.10 2.62 -3.06
CA LYS A 177 16.72 1.30 -2.98
C LYS A 177 18.23 1.40 -2.82
N LEU A 178 18.90 2.19 -3.66
CA LEU A 178 20.35 2.37 -3.60
C LEU A 178 20.78 2.94 -2.26
N HIS A 179 20.05 3.94 -1.73
CA HIS A 179 20.33 4.52 -0.41
C HIS A 179 20.19 3.47 0.69
N ALA A 180 19.07 2.76 0.75
CA ALA A 180 18.80 1.74 1.77
C ALA A 180 19.82 0.60 1.74
N GLU A 181 20.19 0.11 0.57
CA GLU A 181 21.19 -0.92 0.40
C GLU A 181 22.60 -0.44 0.81
N THR A 182 22.92 0.83 0.53
CA THR A 182 24.21 1.43 0.96
C THR A 182 24.28 1.54 2.48
N GLU A 183 23.21 1.98 3.13
CA GLU A 183 23.13 2.04 4.59
C GLU A 183 23.15 0.63 5.22
N TYR A 184 22.51 -0.34 4.59
CA TYR A 184 22.53 -1.73 5.02
C TYR A 184 23.94 -2.34 5.00
N GLU A 185 24.77 -2.09 3.98
CA GLU A 185 26.14 -2.61 3.92
C GLU A 185 27.00 -2.07 5.06
N LYS A 186 26.76 -0.85 5.54
CA LYS A 186 27.41 -0.29 6.74
C LYS A 186 26.86 -0.94 8.01
N TYR A 187 25.55 -1.05 8.12
CA TYR A 187 24.87 -1.60 9.30
C TYR A 187 25.18 -3.09 9.49
N ARG A 188 25.27 -3.86 8.41
CA ARG A 188 25.58 -5.30 8.45
C ARG A 188 26.86 -5.58 9.25
N ILE A 189 27.89 -4.76 9.11
CA ILE A 189 29.16 -4.92 9.84
C ILE A 189 28.93 -4.75 11.35
N ILE A 190 28.07 -3.80 11.73
CA ILE A 190 27.71 -3.57 13.14
C ILE A 190 26.89 -4.75 13.67
N GLN A 191 25.88 -5.14 12.91
CA GLN A 191 24.99 -6.26 13.25
C GLN A 191 25.75 -7.57 13.44
N ASP A 192 26.65 -7.93 12.52
CA ASP A 192 27.42 -9.17 12.59
C ASP A 192 28.26 -9.23 13.87
N ARG A 193 28.89 -8.13 14.29
CA ARG A 193 29.63 -8.06 15.56
C ARG A 193 28.74 -8.27 16.78
N LEU A 194 27.48 -7.77 16.74
CA LEU A 194 26.56 -7.93 17.87
C LEU A 194 26.07 -9.38 18.01
N TYR A 195 26.00 -10.13 16.91
CA TYR A 195 25.60 -11.54 16.93
C TYR A 195 26.75 -12.52 17.14
N GLU A 196 28.01 -12.07 17.08
CA GLU A 196 29.20 -12.87 17.37
C GLU A 196 29.68 -12.74 18.84
N SER A 197 29.13 -11.79 19.58
CA SER A 197 29.42 -11.53 20.99
C SER A 197 28.50 -12.27 21.95
#